data_2e3b1b9bed5563387652eb17dd785f1f
#
_entry.id   2e3b1b9bed5563387652eb17dd785f1f
#
_cell.length_a   1.000
_cell.length_b   1.000
_cell.length_c   1.000
_cell.angle_alpha   90.00
_cell.angle_beta   90.00
_cell.angle_gamma   90.00
#
_symmetry.space_group_name_H-M   'P 1'
#
loop_
_entity.id
_entity.type
_entity.pdbx_description
1 polymer ?
#
loop_
_entity_poly.entity_id
_entity_poly.type
_entity_poly.pdbx_seq_one_letter_code
_entity_poly.pdbx_strand_id
1 'polypeptide(L)'
;GWKGLVENPIARAKMKPAELAKKQAAADETMRKDWVVNNGLMEYVGHGFDNICTEKQYGDFEMYVDWKLYAEGSEADAGIYLRGTPQVQIWDTARRNVGAEVGSGGLYNNQVNPSKPSKVADNKLGTWNTFYIKMVGDRVTVLLNGEKVVDNVILENFWDRSQAIFPIEQIELQAHGTKTAFRNLYINELPQVKPTELSAEEKAEG
;
A
#
# COMPACT_ATOMS: atom_id res chain seq x y z
N GLY A 1 2.55 15.52 -5.08
CA GLY A 1 2.85 15.79 -3.68
C GLY A 1 2.32 14.73 -2.74
N TRP A 2 2.72 14.83 -1.49
CA TRP A 2 2.32 13.96 -0.39
C TRP A 2 1.66 14.79 0.70
N LYS A 3 0.70 14.19 1.40
CA LYS A 3 0.02 14.79 2.54
C LYS A 3 -0.21 13.73 3.63
N GLY A 4 -0.47 14.17 4.85
CA GLY A 4 -0.88 13.29 5.94
C GLY A 4 -2.20 12.60 5.60
N LEU A 5 -2.32 11.32 5.91
CA LEU A 5 -3.56 10.59 5.67
C LEU A 5 -4.62 10.99 6.69
N VAL A 6 -5.82 11.27 6.21
CA VAL A 6 -7.02 11.46 7.05
C VAL A 6 -7.95 10.31 6.80
N GLU A 7 -8.06 9.39 7.76
CA GLU A 7 -9.01 8.28 7.77
C GLU A 7 -9.00 7.41 6.49
N ASN A 8 -9.78 6.36 6.48
CA ASN A 8 -10.02 5.58 5.27
C ASN A 8 -10.98 6.30 4.31
N PRO A 9 -11.04 5.90 3.03
CA PRO A 9 -11.85 6.57 2.02
C PRO A 9 -13.34 6.67 2.38
N ILE A 10 -13.92 5.64 3.00
CA ILE A 10 -15.35 5.62 3.37
C ILE A 10 -15.63 6.63 4.48
N ALA A 11 -14.79 6.67 5.50
CA ALA A 11 -14.93 7.62 6.61
C ALA A 11 -14.71 9.05 6.12
N ARG A 12 -13.68 9.27 5.29
CA ARG A 12 -13.34 10.57 4.73
C ARG A 12 -14.48 11.14 3.87
N ALA A 13 -15.14 10.31 3.06
CA ALA A 13 -16.26 10.72 2.22
C ALA A 13 -17.49 11.19 3.01
N LYS A 14 -17.61 10.81 4.28
CA LYS A 14 -18.71 11.21 5.16
C LYS A 14 -18.44 12.50 5.94
N MET A 15 -17.21 13.01 5.90
CA MET A 15 -16.82 14.20 6.65
C MET A 15 -17.35 15.46 6.00
N LYS A 16 -17.73 16.43 6.83
CA LYS A 16 -18.01 17.78 6.38
C LYS A 16 -16.71 18.48 5.94
N PRO A 17 -16.76 19.38 4.93
CA PRO A 17 -15.54 20.04 4.42
C PRO A 17 -14.71 20.72 5.50
N ALA A 18 -15.33 21.41 6.45
CA ALA A 18 -14.63 22.09 7.53
C ALA A 18 -13.94 21.11 8.52
N GLU A 19 -14.57 19.97 8.79
CA GLU A 19 -13.98 18.89 9.60
C GLU A 19 -12.79 18.26 8.88
N LEU A 20 -12.98 17.92 7.61
CA LEU A 20 -11.91 17.34 6.79
C LEU A 20 -10.70 18.29 6.71
N ALA A 21 -10.92 19.59 6.50
CA ALA A 21 -9.84 20.57 6.44
C ALA A 21 -9.06 20.66 7.77
N LYS A 22 -9.77 20.63 8.92
CA LYS A 22 -9.14 20.63 10.24
C LYS A 22 -8.30 19.37 10.47
N LYS A 23 -8.84 18.19 10.15
CA LYS A 23 -8.12 16.91 10.28
C LYS A 23 -6.93 16.84 9.32
N GLN A 24 -7.08 17.37 8.10
CA GLN A 24 -5.98 17.41 7.13
C GLN A 24 -4.83 18.29 7.64
N ALA A 25 -5.10 19.46 8.18
CA ALA A 25 -4.07 20.32 8.76
C ALA A 25 -3.28 19.61 9.87
N ALA A 26 -3.98 18.89 10.77
CA ALA A 26 -3.34 18.12 11.83
C ALA A 26 -2.52 16.93 11.29
N ALA A 27 -3.05 16.20 10.31
CA ALA A 27 -2.34 15.09 9.68
C ALA A 27 -1.08 15.55 8.94
N ASP A 28 -1.15 16.72 8.27
CA ASP A 28 -0.01 17.31 7.59
C ASP A 28 1.08 17.80 8.57
N GLU A 29 0.69 18.26 9.74
CA GLU A 29 1.63 18.62 10.80
C GLU A 29 2.37 17.39 11.32
N THR A 30 1.65 16.29 11.58
CA THR A 30 2.25 15.00 11.96
C THR A 30 3.15 14.47 10.85
N MET A 31 2.72 14.53 9.59
CA MET A 31 3.57 14.13 8.46
C MET A 31 4.90 14.90 8.45
N ARG A 32 4.89 16.22 8.58
CA ARG A 32 6.11 17.03 8.57
C ARG A 32 7.06 16.73 9.72
N LYS A 33 6.52 16.25 10.84
CA LYS A 33 7.29 15.84 12.00
C LYS A 33 7.93 14.46 11.84
N ASP A 34 7.16 13.50 11.31
CA ASP A 34 7.50 12.08 11.35
C ASP A 34 8.03 11.54 10.01
N TRP A 35 7.84 12.28 8.94
CA TRP A 35 8.38 11.94 7.61
C TRP A 35 9.38 12.98 7.13
N VAL A 36 10.60 12.55 6.91
CA VAL A 36 11.72 13.41 6.53
C VAL A 36 12.17 13.09 5.12
N VAL A 37 12.35 14.14 4.30
CA VAL A 37 12.94 14.02 2.96
C VAL A 37 14.37 14.54 3.00
N ASN A 38 15.33 13.67 2.71
CA ASN A 38 16.73 14.02 2.69
C ASN A 38 17.45 13.32 1.52
N ASN A 39 18.11 14.08 0.65
CA ASN A 39 18.87 13.56 -0.50
C ASN A 39 18.08 12.55 -1.36
N GLY A 40 16.80 12.82 -1.64
CA GLY A 40 15.94 11.95 -2.44
C GLY A 40 15.41 10.71 -1.70
N LEU A 41 15.72 10.57 -0.42
CA LEU A 41 15.10 9.57 0.46
C LEU A 41 13.92 10.18 1.20
N MET A 42 12.82 9.46 1.24
CA MET A 42 11.69 9.73 2.13
C MET A 42 11.75 8.72 3.28
N GLU A 43 11.98 9.19 4.47
CA GLU A 43 12.16 8.35 5.67
C GLU A 43 11.06 8.62 6.69
N TYR A 44 10.41 7.57 7.15
CA TYR A 44 9.61 7.60 8.36
C TYR A 44 10.53 7.44 9.57
N VAL A 45 10.49 8.44 10.47
CA VAL A 45 11.32 8.50 11.68
C VAL A 45 10.49 8.57 12.97
N GLY A 46 9.15 8.53 12.82
CA GLY A 46 8.21 8.54 13.94
C GLY A 46 8.10 7.19 14.65
N HIS A 47 7.24 7.14 15.65
CA HIS A 47 6.95 5.96 16.46
C HIS A 47 5.47 5.57 16.46
N GLY A 48 4.67 6.22 15.62
CA GLY A 48 3.23 6.03 15.50
C GLY A 48 2.84 5.21 14.26
N PHE A 49 1.62 5.43 13.83
CA PHE A 49 0.97 4.73 12.71
C PHE A 49 0.38 5.73 11.70
N ASP A 50 0.99 6.90 11.58
CA ASP A 50 0.48 7.99 10.76
C ASP A 50 0.96 7.84 9.32
N ASN A 51 0.15 7.21 8.50
CA ASN A 51 0.40 7.04 7.07
C ASN A 51 0.42 8.39 6.35
N ILE A 52 1.11 8.42 5.23
CA ILE A 52 1.00 9.49 4.24
C ILE A 52 0.37 8.98 2.97
N CYS A 53 -0.25 9.86 2.21
CA CYS A 53 -0.86 9.52 0.94
C CYS A 53 -0.52 10.54 -0.15
N THR A 54 -0.68 10.12 -1.39
CA THR A 54 -0.55 11.03 -2.53
C THR A 54 -1.67 12.08 -2.51
N GLU A 55 -1.36 13.33 -2.87
CA GLU A 55 -2.39 14.35 -3.10
C GLU A 55 -3.29 13.96 -4.27
N LYS A 56 -2.69 13.41 -5.33
CA LYS A 56 -3.39 12.89 -6.49
C LYS A 56 -3.96 11.50 -6.22
N GLN A 57 -5.12 11.23 -6.79
CA GLN A 57 -5.73 9.90 -6.84
C GLN A 57 -5.37 9.21 -8.16
N TYR A 58 -5.27 7.89 -8.14
CA TYR A 58 -4.89 7.05 -9.27
C TYR A 58 -5.95 5.97 -9.51
N GLY A 59 -6.22 5.71 -10.79
CA GLY A 59 -7.01 4.58 -11.25
C GLY A 59 -6.12 3.37 -11.56
N ASP A 60 -6.07 2.96 -12.82
CA ASP A 60 -5.14 1.93 -13.27
C ASP A 60 -3.74 2.50 -13.42
N PHE A 61 -2.75 1.80 -12.89
CA PHE A 61 -1.37 2.29 -12.87
C PHE A 61 -0.37 1.13 -12.79
N GLU A 62 0.87 1.48 -13.09
CA GLU A 62 2.05 0.72 -12.68
C GLU A 62 3.00 1.63 -11.92
N MET A 63 3.71 1.08 -10.95
CA MET A 63 4.66 1.86 -10.16
C MET A 63 5.91 1.07 -9.83
N TYR A 64 7.01 1.79 -9.69
CA TYR A 64 8.22 1.32 -9.04
C TYR A 64 8.41 2.05 -7.73
N VAL A 65 8.90 1.34 -6.74
CA VAL A 65 9.31 1.92 -5.47
C VAL A 65 10.40 1.07 -4.83
N ASP A 66 11.49 1.72 -4.46
CA ASP A 66 12.48 1.12 -3.58
C ASP A 66 12.09 1.38 -2.13
N TRP A 67 12.22 0.35 -1.31
CA TRP A 67 11.97 0.43 0.12
C TRP A 67 13.07 -0.26 0.93
N LYS A 68 13.25 0.19 2.16
CA LYS A 68 14.18 -0.40 3.12
C LYS A 68 13.59 -0.33 4.53
N LEU A 69 13.47 -1.48 5.18
CA LEU A 69 13.27 -1.55 6.62
C LEU A 69 14.62 -1.54 7.31
N TYR A 70 14.74 -0.72 8.35
CA TYR A 70 15.94 -0.71 9.20
C TYR A 70 15.85 -1.85 10.23
N ALA A 71 17.02 -2.37 10.63
CA ALA A 71 17.13 -3.42 11.65
C ALA A 71 16.78 -2.96 13.07
N GLU A 72 16.28 -1.75 13.21
CA GLU A 72 15.97 -1.13 14.49
C GLU A 72 14.45 -1.16 14.73
N GLY A 73 14.05 -1.60 15.92
CA GLY A 73 12.67 -1.63 16.35
C GLY A 73 12.04 -3.02 16.38
N SER A 74 11.03 -3.17 17.23
CA SER A 74 10.36 -4.45 17.47
C SER A 74 9.34 -4.83 16.40
N GLU A 75 8.97 -3.89 15.53
CA GLU A 75 7.88 -4.04 14.57
C GLU A 75 8.33 -3.68 13.16
N ALA A 76 9.35 -4.39 12.64
CA ALA A 76 9.85 -4.19 11.29
C ALA A 76 8.79 -4.53 10.23
N ASP A 77 7.89 -3.58 10.03
CA ASP A 77 6.65 -3.67 9.27
C ASP A 77 6.37 -2.35 8.55
N ALA A 78 5.84 -2.44 7.37
CA ALA A 78 5.34 -1.34 6.56
C ALA A 78 4.40 -1.88 5.47
N GLY A 79 3.97 -1.03 4.56
CA GLY A 79 3.17 -1.45 3.42
C GLY A 79 2.88 -0.30 2.47
N ILE A 80 2.38 -0.67 1.31
CA ILE A 80 1.90 0.28 0.31
C ILE A 80 0.41 0.00 0.09
N TYR A 81 -0.43 0.99 0.38
CA TYR A 81 -1.86 0.89 0.12
C TYR A 81 -2.13 1.32 -1.32
N LEU A 82 -2.92 0.53 -1.99
CA LEU A 82 -3.31 0.76 -3.37
C LEU A 82 -4.76 1.24 -3.40
N ARG A 83 -4.99 2.42 -3.98
CA ARG A 83 -6.32 3.05 -4.00
C ARG A 83 -6.98 3.08 -2.62
N GLY A 84 -6.25 3.57 -1.62
CA GLY A 84 -6.73 3.70 -0.26
C GLY A 84 -7.02 2.38 0.47
N THR A 85 -6.62 1.23 -0.10
CA THR A 85 -6.90 -0.10 0.44
C THR A 85 -5.61 -0.80 0.84
N PRO A 86 -5.50 -1.32 2.09
CA PRO A 86 -4.34 -2.08 2.55
C PRO A 86 -4.30 -3.47 1.92
N GLN A 87 -3.14 -4.00 1.68
CA GLN A 87 -1.83 -3.43 1.42
C GLN A 87 -0.96 -4.45 0.69
N VAL A 88 -0.02 -3.95 -0.10
CA VAL A 88 1.17 -4.72 -0.47
C VAL A 88 2.10 -4.71 0.74
N GLN A 89 2.30 -5.87 1.36
CA GLN A 89 2.98 -6.02 2.64
C GLN A 89 4.50 -5.86 2.52
N ILE A 90 5.09 -5.18 3.49
CA ILE A 90 6.53 -5.07 3.71
C ILE A 90 6.81 -5.48 5.15
N TRP A 91 7.67 -6.46 5.39
CA TRP A 91 8.05 -6.86 6.73
C TRP A 91 9.43 -7.55 6.83
N ASP A 92 9.90 -7.70 8.04
CA ASP A 92 11.06 -8.54 8.33
C ASP A 92 10.66 -10.00 8.34
N THR A 93 11.19 -10.77 7.40
CA THR A 93 10.91 -12.20 7.23
C THR A 93 11.34 -13.06 8.42
N ALA A 94 12.14 -12.54 9.35
CA ALA A 94 12.50 -13.22 10.58
C ALA A 94 11.38 -13.20 11.64
N ARG A 95 10.35 -12.40 11.47
CA ARG A 95 9.21 -12.26 12.41
C ARG A 95 8.18 -13.40 12.22
N ARG A 96 8.58 -14.61 12.54
CA ARG A 96 7.74 -15.82 12.37
C ARG A 96 6.48 -15.82 13.24
N ASN A 97 6.49 -15.10 14.36
CA ASN A 97 5.35 -14.99 15.27
C ASN A 97 4.14 -14.28 14.65
N VAL A 98 4.33 -13.53 13.55
CA VAL A 98 3.26 -12.88 12.78
C VAL A 98 3.09 -13.46 11.38
N GLY A 99 3.81 -14.53 11.04
CA GLY A 99 3.75 -15.19 9.74
C GLY A 99 4.58 -14.52 8.64
N ALA A 100 5.54 -13.65 9.00
CA ALA A 100 6.33 -12.87 8.05
C ALA A 100 7.35 -13.71 7.23
N GLU A 101 7.59 -14.96 7.62
CA GLU A 101 8.47 -15.89 6.90
C GLU A 101 8.02 -16.19 5.47
N VAL A 102 6.79 -15.85 5.11
CA VAL A 102 6.28 -16.00 3.75
C VAL A 102 6.86 -14.96 2.77
N GLY A 103 7.46 -13.90 3.27
CA GLY A 103 8.05 -12.82 2.48
C GLY A 103 7.13 -11.61 2.29
N SER A 104 7.72 -10.52 1.79
CA SER A 104 7.01 -9.29 1.44
C SER A 104 6.34 -9.39 0.07
N GLY A 105 5.46 -8.44 -0.22
CA GLY A 105 4.80 -8.28 -1.51
C GLY A 105 3.41 -8.90 -1.60
N GLY A 106 2.98 -9.70 -0.64
CA GLY A 106 1.63 -10.28 -0.60
C GLY A 106 0.55 -9.23 -0.39
N LEU A 107 -0.68 -9.55 -0.80
CA LEU A 107 -1.88 -8.75 -0.54
C LEU A 107 -2.45 -9.12 0.84
N TYR A 108 -1.76 -8.72 1.88
CA TYR A 108 -1.87 -9.24 3.24
C TYR A 108 -3.29 -9.31 3.80
N ASN A 109 -4.12 -8.33 3.47
CA ASN A 109 -5.48 -8.23 4.02
C ASN A 109 -6.56 -8.97 3.21
N ASN A 110 -6.20 -9.65 2.12
CA ASN A 110 -7.14 -10.49 1.40
C ASN A 110 -7.61 -11.66 2.29
N GLN A 111 -8.88 -12.01 2.19
CA GLN A 111 -9.50 -13.10 2.96
C GLN A 111 -10.00 -14.23 2.06
N VAL A 112 -10.56 -13.91 0.90
CA VAL A 112 -11.09 -14.85 -0.07
C VAL A 112 -10.06 -15.15 -1.16
N ASN A 113 -9.43 -14.11 -1.69
CA ASN A 113 -8.38 -14.24 -2.69
C ASN A 113 -7.01 -14.46 -2.02
N PRO A 114 -6.01 -14.99 -2.76
CA PRO A 114 -4.67 -15.20 -2.22
C PRO A 114 -4.11 -13.96 -1.53
N SER A 115 -3.61 -14.13 -0.30
CA SER A 115 -3.02 -13.04 0.49
C SER A 115 -1.50 -13.13 0.61
N LYS A 116 -0.93 -14.31 0.40
CA LYS A 116 0.50 -14.57 0.55
C LYS A 116 1.23 -14.40 -0.78
N PRO A 117 2.52 -13.97 -0.75
CA PRO A 117 3.36 -14.04 -1.92
C PRO A 117 3.63 -15.51 -2.29
N SER A 118 3.92 -15.77 -3.56
CA SER A 118 4.21 -17.13 -4.05
C SER A 118 5.58 -17.66 -3.60
N LYS A 119 6.47 -16.76 -3.19
CA LYS A 119 7.82 -17.05 -2.71
C LYS A 119 8.39 -15.89 -1.89
N VAL A 120 9.42 -16.16 -1.11
CA VAL A 120 10.26 -15.13 -0.49
C VAL A 120 11.24 -14.61 -1.54
N ALA A 121 11.23 -13.30 -1.78
CA ALA A 121 12.15 -12.63 -2.70
C ALA A 121 12.80 -11.39 -2.05
N ASP A 122 12.68 -11.27 -0.74
CA ASP A 122 13.23 -10.18 0.06
C ASP A 122 14.76 -10.25 0.09
N ASN A 123 15.39 -9.08 -0.04
CA ASN A 123 16.77 -8.90 0.31
C ASN A 123 16.94 -8.85 1.83
N LYS A 124 18.17 -8.97 2.31
CA LYS A 124 18.47 -8.92 3.74
C LYS A 124 17.93 -7.64 4.38
N LEU A 125 17.36 -7.77 5.59
CA LEU A 125 16.91 -6.65 6.41
C LEU A 125 17.98 -5.54 6.48
N GLY A 126 17.57 -4.30 6.42
CA GLY A 126 18.47 -3.14 6.36
C GLY A 126 19.05 -2.84 4.97
N THR A 127 18.67 -3.58 3.95
CA THR A 127 19.07 -3.33 2.56
C THR A 127 17.89 -2.93 1.70
N TRP A 128 18.16 -2.36 0.52
CA TRP A 128 17.11 -1.93 -0.39
C TRP A 128 16.46 -3.11 -1.10
N ASN A 129 15.14 -3.00 -1.23
CA ASN A 129 14.27 -3.85 -2.06
C ASN A 129 13.55 -2.97 -3.07
N THR A 130 13.18 -3.55 -4.20
CA THR A 130 12.40 -2.87 -5.25
C THR A 130 11.10 -3.59 -5.49
N PHE A 131 9.98 -2.89 -5.36
CA PHE A 131 8.71 -3.34 -5.92
C PHE A 131 8.49 -2.77 -7.32
N TYR A 132 8.00 -3.60 -8.21
CA TYR A 132 7.14 -3.21 -9.31
C TYR A 132 5.74 -3.67 -8.99
N ILE A 133 4.78 -2.76 -9.02
CA ILE A 133 3.37 -3.01 -8.73
C ILE A 133 2.55 -2.54 -9.93
N LYS A 134 1.71 -3.42 -10.48
CA LYS A 134 0.75 -3.08 -11.50
C LYS A 134 -0.65 -3.35 -10.99
N MET A 135 -1.55 -2.37 -11.13
CA MET A 135 -2.95 -2.49 -10.77
C MET A 135 -3.83 -2.10 -11.96
N VAL A 136 -4.65 -3.04 -12.41
CA VAL A 136 -5.62 -2.85 -13.51
C VAL A 136 -6.96 -3.38 -13.06
N GLY A 137 -7.98 -2.51 -13.04
CA GLY A 137 -9.25 -2.85 -12.40
C GLY A 137 -9.02 -3.14 -10.91
N ASP A 138 -9.45 -4.29 -10.45
CA ASP A 138 -9.25 -4.79 -9.09
C ASP A 138 -8.04 -5.73 -8.93
N ARG A 139 -7.30 -5.97 -10.03
CA ARG A 139 -6.24 -6.98 -10.09
C ARG A 139 -4.86 -6.38 -9.94
N VAL A 140 -4.07 -7.04 -9.12
CA VAL A 140 -2.72 -6.61 -8.76
C VAL A 140 -1.70 -7.67 -9.15
N THR A 141 -0.61 -7.21 -9.74
CA THR A 141 0.61 -7.99 -9.96
C THR A 141 1.76 -7.32 -9.24
N VAL A 142 2.55 -8.07 -8.48
CA VAL A 142 3.70 -7.56 -7.74
C VAL A 142 4.95 -8.35 -8.11
N LEU A 143 6.00 -7.63 -8.48
CA LEU A 143 7.36 -8.16 -8.55
C LEU A 143 8.16 -7.57 -7.39
N LEU A 144 8.87 -8.41 -6.68
CA LEU A 144 9.82 -8.03 -5.63
C LEU A 144 11.23 -8.42 -6.09
N ASN A 145 12.11 -7.44 -6.24
CA ASN A 145 13.49 -7.65 -6.72
C ASN A 145 13.55 -8.41 -8.07
N GLY A 146 12.59 -8.14 -8.96
CA GLY A 146 12.46 -8.79 -10.25
C GLY A 146 11.72 -10.15 -10.24
N GLU A 147 11.44 -10.71 -9.07
CA GLU A 147 10.71 -11.97 -8.92
C GLU A 147 9.20 -11.72 -8.77
N LYS A 148 8.37 -12.35 -9.61
CA LYS A 148 6.93 -12.24 -9.51
C LYS A 148 6.44 -12.99 -8.26
N VAL A 149 5.91 -12.25 -7.30
CA VAL A 149 5.41 -12.79 -6.02
C VAL A 149 3.89 -12.78 -5.91
N VAL A 150 3.22 -11.90 -6.67
CA VAL A 150 1.75 -11.88 -6.85
C VAL A 150 1.46 -11.78 -8.34
N ASP A 151 0.58 -12.63 -8.85
CA ASP A 151 0.24 -12.68 -10.27
C ASP A 151 -1.25 -12.49 -10.49
N ASN A 152 -1.64 -11.27 -10.89
CA ASN A 152 -3.00 -10.93 -11.31
C ASN A 152 -4.08 -11.32 -10.29
N VAL A 153 -3.84 -11.05 -9.02
CA VAL A 153 -4.73 -11.38 -7.90
C VAL A 153 -5.66 -10.20 -7.61
N ILE A 154 -6.93 -10.49 -7.32
CA ILE A 154 -7.90 -9.48 -6.88
C ILE A 154 -7.47 -8.91 -5.53
N LEU A 155 -7.44 -7.58 -5.41
CA LEU A 155 -7.30 -6.87 -4.15
C LEU A 155 -8.69 -6.58 -3.59
N GLU A 156 -8.99 -7.15 -2.44
CA GLU A 156 -10.27 -6.97 -1.78
C GLU A 156 -10.38 -5.62 -1.09
N ASN A 157 -11.57 -5.04 -1.11
CA ASN A 157 -11.84 -3.83 -0.34
C ASN A 157 -11.85 -4.15 1.16
N PHE A 158 -10.80 -3.75 1.86
CA PHE A 158 -10.65 -4.00 3.30
C PHE A 158 -11.70 -3.26 4.14
N TRP A 159 -12.09 -2.07 3.71
CA TRP A 159 -12.97 -1.18 4.47
C TRP A 159 -14.45 -1.54 4.35
N ASP A 160 -14.83 -2.18 3.24
CA ASP A 160 -16.16 -2.74 3.01
C ASP A 160 -16.06 -3.96 2.09
N ARG A 161 -16.08 -5.14 2.69
CA ARG A 161 -15.93 -6.43 1.99
C ARG A 161 -17.09 -6.75 1.03
N SER A 162 -18.20 -6.05 1.14
CA SER A 162 -19.35 -6.20 0.23
C SER A 162 -19.23 -5.37 -1.05
N GLN A 163 -18.24 -4.50 -1.12
CA GLN A 163 -18.01 -3.58 -2.23
C GLN A 163 -16.74 -3.96 -3.00
N ALA A 164 -16.74 -3.66 -4.29
CA ALA A 164 -15.52 -3.67 -5.08
C ALA A 164 -14.53 -2.62 -4.56
N ILE A 165 -13.26 -2.77 -4.93
CA ILE A 165 -12.24 -1.77 -4.63
C ILE A 165 -12.59 -0.42 -5.27
N PHE A 166 -12.18 0.67 -4.64
CA PHE A 166 -12.36 2.01 -5.18
C PHE A 166 -11.75 2.13 -6.58
N PRO A 167 -12.48 2.66 -7.57
CA PRO A 167 -11.98 2.75 -8.95
C PRO A 167 -10.83 3.76 -9.09
N ILE A 168 -10.84 4.79 -8.27
CA ILE A 168 -9.82 5.85 -8.19
C ILE A 168 -9.69 6.23 -6.72
N GLU A 169 -8.48 6.17 -6.18
CA GLU A 169 -8.13 6.65 -4.84
C GLU A 169 -6.62 6.86 -4.68
N GLN A 170 -6.20 7.29 -3.51
CA GLN A 170 -4.82 7.62 -3.19
C GLN A 170 -3.95 6.37 -3.05
N ILE A 171 -2.66 6.55 -3.30
CA ILE A 171 -1.63 5.59 -2.90
C ILE A 171 -1.09 6.05 -1.55
N GLU A 172 -0.89 5.10 -0.63
CA GLU A 172 -0.45 5.41 0.72
C GLU A 172 0.85 4.66 1.04
N LEU A 173 1.72 5.31 1.82
CA LEU A 173 2.86 4.68 2.47
C LEU A 173 2.54 4.49 3.94
N GLN A 174 2.62 3.26 4.40
CA GLN A 174 2.29 2.91 5.78
C GLN A 174 3.43 3.26 6.72
N ALA A 175 3.07 3.90 7.83
CA ALA A 175 3.88 4.02 9.02
C ALA A 175 3.45 2.96 10.05
N HIS A 176 4.38 2.19 10.58
CA HIS A 176 4.09 1.11 11.54
C HIS A 176 5.13 1.04 12.65
N GLY A 177 5.38 2.17 13.31
CA GLY A 177 6.27 2.25 14.47
C GLY A 177 7.75 1.99 14.20
N THR A 178 8.12 1.63 12.98
CA THR A 178 9.48 1.26 12.62
C THR A 178 10.05 2.16 11.54
N LYS A 179 11.28 2.57 11.70
CA LYS A 179 11.99 3.37 10.70
C LYS A 179 12.01 2.64 9.35
N THR A 180 11.50 3.32 8.34
CA THR A 180 11.38 2.82 6.97
C THR A 180 11.79 3.91 6.00
N ALA A 181 12.48 3.56 4.94
CA ALA A 181 12.86 4.49 3.88
C ALA A 181 12.27 4.06 2.54
N PHE A 182 11.88 5.07 1.76
CA PHE A 182 11.43 4.93 0.38
C PHE A 182 12.22 5.86 -0.54
N ARG A 183 12.44 5.42 -1.78
CA ARG A 183 13.04 6.23 -2.85
C ARG A 183 12.58 5.72 -4.20
N ASN A 184 12.91 6.43 -5.27
CA ASN A 184 12.62 6.02 -6.65
C ASN A 184 11.15 5.64 -6.85
N LEU A 185 10.24 6.47 -6.33
CA LEU A 185 8.81 6.29 -6.53
C LEU A 185 8.42 6.87 -7.89
N TYR A 186 8.11 6.00 -8.81
CA TYR A 186 7.64 6.33 -10.16
C TYR A 186 6.28 5.71 -10.39
N ILE A 187 5.32 6.48 -10.85
CA ILE A 187 3.98 6.04 -11.18
C ILE A 187 3.69 6.40 -12.63
N ASN A 188 3.27 5.41 -13.40
CA ASN A 188 2.76 5.56 -14.75
C ASN A 188 1.27 5.19 -14.75
N GLU A 189 0.43 6.16 -15.12
CA GLU A 189 -1.01 5.93 -15.23
C GLU A 189 -1.31 5.16 -16.51
N LEU A 190 -2.11 4.12 -16.38
CA LEU A 190 -2.57 3.32 -17.50
C LEU A 190 -3.98 3.78 -17.93
N PRO A 191 -4.37 3.51 -19.19
CA PRO A 191 -5.76 3.72 -19.59
C PRO A 191 -6.71 2.96 -18.66
N GLN A 192 -7.75 3.65 -18.16
CA GLN A 192 -8.76 3.04 -17.31
C GLN A 192 -9.48 1.93 -18.06
N VAL A 193 -9.39 0.70 -17.55
CA VAL A 193 -10.26 -0.40 -17.97
C VAL A 193 -11.50 -0.30 -17.10
N LYS A 194 -12.67 -0.20 -17.72
CA LYS A 194 -13.93 -0.32 -16.98
C LYS A 194 -13.93 -1.68 -16.29
N PRO A 195 -14.33 -1.78 -15.02
CA PRO A 195 -14.51 -3.07 -14.38
C PRO A 195 -15.35 -3.94 -15.30
N THR A 196 -14.86 -5.11 -15.63
CA THR A 196 -15.65 -6.07 -16.41
C THR A 196 -16.85 -6.40 -15.55
N GLU A 197 -18.04 -5.97 -15.93
CA GLU A 197 -19.25 -6.51 -15.33
C GLU A 197 -19.16 -8.02 -15.61
N LEU A 198 -19.09 -8.80 -14.54
CA LEU A 198 -19.19 -10.26 -14.64
C LEU A 198 -20.40 -10.56 -15.52
N SER A 199 -20.22 -11.32 -16.56
CA SER A 199 -21.32 -11.76 -17.40
C SER A 199 -22.38 -12.45 -16.53
N ALA A 200 -23.60 -12.49 -16.98
CA ALA A 200 -24.68 -13.17 -16.21
C ALA A 200 -24.35 -14.66 -15.97
N GLU A 201 -23.50 -15.25 -16.82
CA GLU A 201 -23.01 -16.63 -16.71
C GLU A 201 -21.97 -16.77 -15.58
N GLU A 202 -21.02 -15.83 -15.44
CA GLU A 202 -20.03 -15.84 -14.36
C GLU A 202 -20.65 -15.56 -12.98
N LYS A 203 -21.82 -14.88 -12.93
CA LYS A 203 -22.56 -14.65 -11.69
C LYS A 203 -23.42 -15.85 -11.27
N ALA A 204 -23.64 -16.80 -12.16
CA ALA A 204 -24.46 -18.01 -11.90
C ALA A 204 -23.63 -19.21 -11.43
N GLU A 205 -22.29 -19.16 -11.55
CA GLU A 205 -21.37 -20.24 -11.16
C GLU A 205 -20.67 -19.98 -9.80
N GLY A 206 -21.03 -18.92 -9.07
CA GLY A 206 -20.43 -18.53 -7.76
C GLY A 206 -21.30 -18.86 -6.54
#